data_60ec51c3d5c7d83d724fa8ffbd40fe65
#
_entry.id   60ec51c3d5c7d83d724fa8ffbd40fe65
#
_cell.length_a   1.000
_cell.length_b   1.000
_cell.length_c   1.000
_cell.angle_alpha   90.00
_cell.angle_beta   90.00
_cell.angle_gamma   90.00
#
_symmetry.space_group_name_H-M   'P 1'
#
loop_
_entity.id
_entity.type
_entity.pdbx_description
1 polymer ?
#
loop_
_entity_poly.entity_id
_entity_poly.type
_entity_poly.pdbx_seq_one_letter_code
_entity_poly.pdbx_strand_id
1 'polypeptide(L)'
;MARGQACRVFDLNDAEDRPSQVEFVRGDVRDLEALKRACAGVRVVHHNVAQVPLAKNRHLFDSVNREGTANLLRAAQVSGVKKVIYTSSSAVYGVPTSNPVTESTPPHPEEAYGRAKLEGETLCHRASEKGLDVTIIRPRTIVGHGRLGIFQILFEWIREGVNVPVLGDGSNRYQFVHADDLAEACLLAAERPGSTAYNCGAERFGTMRQVLESLCCHAQTGSRIRRVPMLPAVLGMKLTGAIGLSPLGPYHAMMYGRSMFFDITKAREDLGWQPRYSNDDMFRESYDWYVKHRREVLGSVGKSPHRSPVKQGVLGVVKLFLK
;
A
#
# COMPACT_ATOMS: atom_id res chain seq x y z
N MET A 1 15.44 -12.71 -7.34
CA MET A 1 16.86 -13.00 -7.60
C MET A 1 17.53 -13.75 -6.44
N ALA A 2 17.28 -13.40 -5.19
CA ALA A 2 17.80 -14.18 -4.03
C ALA A 2 17.39 -15.67 -4.04
N ARG A 3 16.34 -16.04 -4.78
CA ARG A 3 15.87 -17.43 -4.97
C ARG A 3 16.31 -18.04 -6.32
N GLY A 4 17.26 -17.43 -7.05
CA GLY A 4 17.78 -17.94 -8.33
C GLY A 4 16.80 -17.86 -9.50
N GLN A 5 15.68 -17.14 -9.37
CA GLN A 5 14.67 -17.02 -10.42
C GLN A 5 15.00 -15.84 -11.35
N ALA A 6 14.84 -16.05 -12.67
CA ALA A 6 14.87 -14.95 -13.63
C ALA A 6 13.65 -14.06 -13.45
N CYS A 7 13.86 -12.76 -13.50
CA CYS A 7 12.81 -11.75 -13.28
C CYS A 7 12.71 -10.79 -14.48
N ARG A 8 11.49 -10.45 -14.84
CA ARG A 8 11.15 -9.41 -15.83
C ARG A 8 10.27 -8.37 -15.18
N VAL A 9 10.59 -7.10 -15.36
CA VAL A 9 9.75 -5.97 -14.94
C VAL A 9 9.08 -5.39 -16.18
N PHE A 10 7.76 -5.21 -16.11
CA PHE A 10 6.95 -4.51 -17.11
C PHE A 10 6.37 -3.25 -16.48
N ASP A 11 6.77 -2.08 -16.95
CA ASP A 11 6.31 -0.79 -16.43
C ASP A 11 6.44 0.31 -17.51
N LEU A 12 5.76 1.44 -17.28
CA LEU A 12 5.92 2.65 -18.10
C LEU A 12 7.34 3.23 -18.00
N ASN A 13 7.93 3.15 -16.80
CA ASN A 13 9.22 3.73 -16.47
C ASN A 13 10.16 2.68 -15.85
N ASP A 14 11.41 2.72 -16.29
CA ASP A 14 12.44 1.93 -15.65
C ASP A 14 12.81 2.51 -14.27
N ALA A 15 13.07 1.65 -13.29
CA ALA A 15 13.53 2.08 -11.98
C ALA A 15 15.05 2.26 -12.00
N GLU A 16 15.54 3.39 -11.49
CA GLU A 16 16.98 3.70 -11.42
C GLU A 16 17.76 2.67 -10.59
N ASP A 17 17.10 2.06 -9.61
CA ASP A 17 17.65 1.04 -8.72
C ASP A 17 17.35 -0.40 -9.17
N ARG A 18 16.88 -0.60 -10.40
CA ARG A 18 16.65 -1.93 -10.95
C ARG A 18 18.00 -2.65 -11.13
N PRO A 19 18.15 -3.86 -10.58
CA PRO A 19 19.36 -4.66 -10.83
C PRO A 19 19.52 -4.95 -12.33
N SER A 20 20.74 -4.85 -12.85
CA SER A 20 21.03 -5.04 -14.28
C SER A 20 20.63 -6.41 -14.83
N GLN A 21 20.57 -7.43 -13.98
CA GLN A 21 20.18 -8.80 -14.32
C GLN A 21 18.66 -8.96 -14.47
N VAL A 22 17.85 -7.98 -14.05
CA VAL A 22 16.40 -8.00 -14.22
C VAL A 22 16.06 -7.41 -15.58
N GLU A 23 15.41 -8.19 -16.42
CA GLU A 23 14.92 -7.73 -17.72
C GLU A 23 13.88 -6.62 -17.53
N PHE A 24 14.00 -5.54 -18.31
CA PHE A 24 12.99 -4.49 -18.33
C PHE A 24 12.28 -4.45 -19.68
N VAL A 25 10.96 -4.51 -19.64
CA VAL A 25 10.08 -4.33 -20.81
C VAL A 25 9.22 -3.10 -20.59
N ARG A 26 9.46 -2.06 -21.36
CA ARG A 26 8.62 -0.85 -21.31
C ARG A 26 7.28 -1.11 -21.94
N GLY A 27 6.19 -0.75 -21.22
CA GLY A 27 4.85 -0.87 -21.77
C GLY A 27 3.78 -0.36 -20.81
N ASP A 28 2.58 -0.21 -21.35
CA ASP A 28 1.38 0.20 -20.62
C ASP A 28 0.48 -1.02 -20.42
N VAL A 29 -0.06 -1.21 -19.22
CA VAL A 29 -0.99 -2.32 -18.92
C VAL A 29 -2.29 -2.25 -19.73
N ARG A 30 -2.59 -1.10 -20.34
CA ARG A 30 -3.72 -0.93 -21.25
C ARG A 30 -3.46 -1.49 -22.66
N ASP A 31 -2.19 -1.76 -23.00
CA ASP A 31 -1.81 -2.41 -24.25
C ASP A 31 -1.74 -3.93 -24.08
N LEU A 32 -2.80 -4.60 -24.55
CA LEU A 32 -2.91 -6.04 -24.49
C LEU A 32 -1.78 -6.77 -25.24
N GLU A 33 -1.36 -6.26 -26.38
CA GLU A 33 -0.33 -6.92 -27.19
C GLU A 33 1.07 -6.76 -26.54
N ALA A 34 1.35 -5.62 -25.92
CA ALA A 34 2.55 -5.45 -25.12
C ALA A 34 2.57 -6.41 -23.91
N LEU A 35 1.43 -6.58 -23.24
CA LEU A 35 1.30 -7.53 -22.12
C LEU A 35 1.49 -8.98 -22.58
N LYS A 36 0.94 -9.40 -23.73
CA LYS A 36 1.17 -10.75 -24.28
C LYS A 36 2.64 -11.01 -24.52
N ARG A 37 3.35 -10.04 -25.14
CA ARG A 37 4.81 -10.15 -25.35
C ARG A 37 5.56 -10.25 -24.01
N ALA A 38 5.17 -9.43 -23.02
CA ALA A 38 5.79 -9.46 -21.70
C ALA A 38 5.51 -10.75 -20.91
N CYS A 39 4.34 -11.39 -21.10
CA CYS A 39 3.96 -12.65 -20.47
C CYS A 39 4.55 -13.89 -21.16
N ALA A 40 5.11 -13.76 -22.37
CA ALA A 40 5.67 -14.89 -23.09
C ALA A 40 6.82 -15.55 -22.30
N GLY A 41 6.71 -16.86 -22.04
CA GLY A 41 7.68 -17.65 -21.27
C GLY A 41 7.68 -17.37 -19.76
N VAL A 42 6.75 -16.54 -19.25
CA VAL A 42 6.63 -16.22 -17.82
C VAL A 42 5.76 -17.27 -17.12
N ARG A 43 6.26 -17.83 -16.03
CA ARG A 43 5.52 -18.81 -15.21
C ARG A 43 4.58 -18.14 -14.21
N VAL A 44 5.04 -17.09 -13.55
CA VAL A 44 4.29 -16.38 -12.49
C VAL A 44 4.29 -14.89 -12.78
N VAL A 45 3.14 -14.26 -12.63
CA VAL A 45 2.99 -12.81 -12.75
C VAL A 45 2.59 -12.20 -11.40
N HIS A 46 3.33 -11.21 -10.93
CA HIS A 46 2.96 -10.37 -9.80
C HIS A 46 2.36 -9.05 -10.31
N HIS A 47 1.06 -8.88 -10.18
CA HIS A 47 0.35 -7.70 -10.64
C HIS A 47 0.22 -6.65 -9.55
N ASN A 48 1.17 -5.72 -9.53
CA ASN A 48 1.24 -4.63 -8.54
C ASN A 48 0.83 -3.26 -9.12
N VAL A 49 0.53 -3.19 -10.42
CA VAL A 49 0.20 -1.92 -11.09
C VAL A 49 -1.16 -1.44 -10.62
N ALA A 50 -1.20 -0.20 -10.13
CA ALA A 50 -2.44 0.49 -9.79
C ALA A 50 -2.23 2.01 -9.73
N GLN A 51 -3.24 2.77 -10.14
CA GLN A 51 -3.37 4.16 -9.74
C GLN A 51 -3.81 4.21 -8.28
N VAL A 52 -3.04 4.92 -7.45
CA VAL A 52 -3.29 5.03 -6.01
C VAL A 52 -4.23 6.21 -5.68
N PRO A 53 -4.81 6.30 -4.46
CA PRO A 53 -5.77 7.36 -4.08
C PRO A 53 -5.28 8.80 -4.26
N LEU A 54 -3.96 9.01 -4.35
CA LEU A 54 -3.34 10.31 -4.60
C LEU A 54 -3.43 10.77 -6.06
N ALA A 55 -3.82 9.88 -7.00
CA ALA A 55 -3.95 10.21 -8.41
C ALA A 55 -5.21 11.06 -8.67
N LYS A 56 -5.02 12.22 -9.31
CA LYS A 56 -6.09 13.19 -9.56
C LYS A 56 -6.93 12.90 -10.81
N ASN A 57 -6.47 12.03 -11.71
CA ASN A 57 -7.11 11.76 -12.99
C ASN A 57 -7.99 10.50 -12.93
N ARG A 58 -9.33 10.69 -12.86
CA ARG A 58 -10.31 9.60 -12.78
C ARG A 58 -10.30 8.68 -14.01
N HIS A 59 -10.11 9.19 -15.22
CA HIS A 59 -10.07 8.36 -16.42
C HIS A 59 -8.88 7.41 -16.44
N LEU A 60 -7.71 7.88 -15.99
CA LEU A 60 -6.55 7.02 -15.83
C LEU A 60 -6.78 5.98 -14.72
N PHE A 61 -7.55 6.34 -13.71
CA PHE A 61 -7.87 5.44 -12.60
C PHE A 61 -8.63 4.20 -13.08
N ASP A 62 -9.72 4.39 -13.83
CA ASP A 62 -10.54 3.28 -14.34
C ASP A 62 -9.78 2.47 -15.40
N SER A 63 -9.14 3.14 -16.36
CA SER A 63 -8.42 2.47 -17.44
C SER A 63 -7.22 1.65 -16.93
N VAL A 64 -6.45 2.14 -15.97
CA VAL A 64 -5.31 1.39 -15.43
C VAL A 64 -5.77 0.28 -14.48
N ASN A 65 -6.65 0.59 -13.52
CA ASN A 65 -6.99 -0.38 -12.48
C ASN A 65 -7.95 -1.48 -12.97
N ARG A 66 -8.89 -1.16 -13.85
CA ARG A 66 -9.88 -2.10 -14.36
C ARG A 66 -9.44 -2.71 -15.69
N GLU A 67 -9.27 -1.88 -16.73
CA GLU A 67 -8.93 -2.39 -18.06
C GLU A 67 -7.54 -3.01 -18.07
N GLY A 68 -6.55 -2.36 -17.41
CA GLY A 68 -5.21 -2.90 -17.27
C GLY A 68 -5.19 -4.27 -16.59
N THR A 69 -5.97 -4.46 -15.52
CA THR A 69 -6.11 -5.76 -14.84
C THR A 69 -6.77 -6.79 -15.76
N ALA A 70 -7.84 -6.43 -16.47
CA ALA A 70 -8.51 -7.33 -17.42
C ALA A 70 -7.57 -7.77 -18.55
N ASN A 71 -6.80 -6.82 -19.11
CA ASN A 71 -5.82 -7.10 -20.16
C ASN A 71 -4.70 -8.03 -19.67
N LEU A 72 -4.19 -7.78 -18.45
CA LEU A 72 -3.17 -8.66 -17.86
C LEU A 72 -3.67 -10.08 -17.66
N LEU A 73 -4.85 -10.26 -17.08
CA LEU A 73 -5.42 -11.59 -16.86
C LEU A 73 -5.64 -12.34 -18.20
N ARG A 74 -6.11 -11.63 -19.23
CA ARG A 74 -6.25 -12.17 -20.58
C ARG A 74 -4.89 -12.53 -21.19
N ALA A 75 -3.89 -11.64 -21.09
CA ALA A 75 -2.53 -11.90 -21.58
C ALA A 75 -1.91 -13.10 -20.86
N ALA A 76 -2.03 -13.18 -19.54
CA ALA A 76 -1.55 -14.29 -18.75
C ALA A 76 -2.16 -15.63 -19.18
N GLN A 77 -3.48 -15.65 -19.40
CA GLN A 77 -4.20 -16.85 -19.83
C GLN A 77 -3.75 -17.34 -21.22
N VAL A 78 -3.68 -16.44 -22.22
CA VAL A 78 -3.29 -16.83 -23.58
C VAL A 78 -1.79 -17.15 -23.72
N SER A 79 -0.94 -16.60 -22.84
CA SER A 79 0.50 -16.87 -22.81
C SER A 79 0.88 -18.10 -21.96
N GLY A 80 -0.09 -18.80 -21.38
CA GLY A 80 0.14 -20.02 -20.58
C GLY A 80 0.80 -19.77 -19.24
N VAL A 81 0.67 -18.56 -18.67
CA VAL A 81 1.10 -18.21 -17.30
C VAL A 81 0.41 -19.17 -16.33
N LYS A 82 1.18 -19.75 -15.41
CA LYS A 82 0.68 -20.74 -14.47
C LYS A 82 0.00 -20.13 -13.27
N LYS A 83 0.45 -18.95 -12.84
CA LYS A 83 -0.09 -18.27 -11.65
C LYS A 83 -0.01 -16.75 -11.76
N VAL A 84 -1.05 -16.09 -11.28
CA VAL A 84 -1.08 -14.65 -11.10
C VAL A 84 -1.28 -14.31 -9.61
N ILE A 85 -0.44 -13.44 -9.08
CA ILE A 85 -0.58 -12.85 -7.75
C ILE A 85 -1.09 -11.42 -7.95
N TYR A 86 -2.34 -11.18 -7.56
CA TYR A 86 -2.97 -9.86 -7.65
C TYR A 86 -2.87 -9.13 -6.33
N THR A 87 -2.18 -8.00 -6.30
CA THR A 87 -2.11 -7.13 -5.11
C THR A 87 -3.35 -6.24 -5.05
N SER A 88 -4.28 -6.64 -4.20
CA SER A 88 -5.49 -5.89 -3.83
C SER A 88 -5.19 -4.88 -2.72
N SER A 89 -6.10 -4.65 -1.81
CA SER A 89 -5.95 -3.69 -0.70
C SER A 89 -6.96 -3.96 0.41
N SER A 90 -6.62 -3.60 1.65
CA SER A 90 -7.59 -3.50 2.74
C SER A 90 -8.74 -2.51 2.48
N ALA A 91 -8.59 -1.60 1.52
CA ALA A 91 -9.61 -0.64 1.13
C ALA A 91 -10.89 -1.30 0.57
N VAL A 92 -10.82 -2.56 0.13
CA VAL A 92 -12.01 -3.32 -0.31
C VAL A 92 -13.03 -3.53 0.82
N TYR A 93 -12.58 -3.53 2.07
CA TYR A 93 -13.47 -3.70 3.23
C TYR A 93 -14.13 -2.39 3.71
N GLY A 94 -13.64 -1.22 3.25
CA GLY A 94 -14.09 0.08 3.77
C GLY A 94 -13.81 0.22 5.26
N VAL A 95 -14.78 0.76 6.01
CA VAL A 95 -14.73 0.81 7.48
C VAL A 95 -15.38 -0.46 8.04
N PRO A 96 -14.62 -1.37 8.64
CA PRO A 96 -15.19 -2.61 9.14
C PRO A 96 -16.09 -2.35 10.35
N THR A 97 -17.18 -3.10 10.44
CA THR A 97 -18.11 -3.06 11.59
C THR A 97 -17.54 -3.79 12.81
N SER A 98 -16.62 -4.73 12.57
CA SER A 98 -15.94 -5.51 13.63
C SER A 98 -14.49 -5.78 13.26
N ASN A 99 -13.68 -6.08 14.25
CA ASN A 99 -12.29 -6.50 14.13
C ASN A 99 -12.05 -7.75 15.00
N PRO A 100 -11.15 -8.64 14.59
CA PRO A 100 -10.33 -8.61 13.37
C PRO A 100 -11.15 -8.82 12.09
N VAL A 101 -10.67 -8.24 10.97
CA VAL A 101 -11.22 -8.50 9.64
C VAL A 101 -10.60 -9.77 9.08
N THR A 102 -11.43 -10.69 8.60
CA THR A 102 -11.00 -11.95 7.98
C THR A 102 -11.24 -11.93 6.47
N GLU A 103 -10.77 -12.94 5.73
CA GLU A 103 -11.03 -13.07 4.31
C GLU A 103 -12.51 -13.32 3.98
N SER A 104 -13.27 -13.85 4.94
CA SER A 104 -14.73 -14.06 4.83
C SER A 104 -15.55 -12.81 5.14
N THR A 105 -14.95 -11.74 5.68
CA THR A 105 -15.64 -10.47 5.91
C THR A 105 -16.12 -9.90 4.57
N PRO A 106 -17.40 -9.58 4.41
CA PRO A 106 -17.93 -9.06 3.16
C PRO A 106 -17.25 -7.73 2.78
N PRO A 107 -16.77 -7.58 1.53
CA PRO A 107 -16.24 -6.33 1.05
C PRO A 107 -17.32 -5.24 0.99
N HIS A 108 -17.01 -4.05 1.49
CA HIS A 108 -17.87 -2.88 1.47
C HIS A 108 -17.07 -1.59 1.22
N PRO A 109 -16.48 -1.41 0.01
CA PRO A 109 -15.63 -0.26 -0.26
C PRO A 109 -16.44 1.03 -0.36
N GLU A 110 -16.09 2.03 0.44
CA GLU A 110 -16.78 3.32 0.51
C GLU A 110 -16.19 4.36 -0.47
N GLU A 111 -14.97 4.17 -0.95
CA GLU A 111 -14.28 5.13 -1.81
C GLU A 111 -13.83 4.50 -3.14
N ALA A 112 -13.45 5.36 -4.12
CA ALA A 112 -13.20 4.93 -5.50
C ALA A 112 -12.08 3.90 -5.63
N TYR A 113 -11.00 4.03 -4.85
CA TYR A 113 -9.87 3.10 -4.90
C TYR A 113 -10.26 1.70 -4.41
N GLY A 114 -10.97 1.62 -3.28
CA GLY A 114 -11.47 0.35 -2.75
C GLY A 114 -12.43 -0.34 -3.73
N ARG A 115 -13.32 0.43 -4.37
CA ARG A 115 -14.22 -0.10 -5.42
C ARG A 115 -13.43 -0.64 -6.61
N ALA A 116 -12.44 0.09 -7.10
CA ALA A 116 -11.62 -0.37 -8.23
C ALA A 116 -10.81 -1.63 -7.88
N LYS A 117 -10.30 -1.73 -6.65
CA LYS A 117 -9.61 -2.95 -6.19
C LYS A 117 -10.57 -4.14 -6.10
N LEU A 118 -11.79 -3.94 -5.62
CA LEU A 118 -12.82 -4.98 -5.57
C LEU A 118 -13.27 -5.42 -6.98
N GLU A 119 -13.38 -4.51 -7.93
CA GLU A 119 -13.61 -4.85 -9.33
C GLU A 119 -12.46 -5.71 -9.90
N GLY A 120 -11.22 -5.36 -9.58
CA GLY A 120 -10.05 -6.18 -9.92
C GLY A 120 -10.12 -7.59 -9.33
N GLU A 121 -10.54 -7.74 -8.06
CA GLU A 121 -10.79 -9.07 -7.46
C GLU A 121 -11.88 -9.85 -8.20
N THR A 122 -12.97 -9.17 -8.60
CA THR A 122 -14.04 -9.79 -9.40
C THR A 122 -13.51 -10.31 -10.74
N LEU A 123 -12.62 -9.55 -11.40
CA LEU A 123 -11.95 -10.00 -12.63
C LEU A 123 -11.04 -11.22 -12.36
N CYS A 124 -10.33 -11.23 -11.24
CA CYS A 124 -9.51 -12.37 -10.82
C CYS A 124 -10.36 -13.62 -10.60
N HIS A 125 -11.49 -13.52 -9.90
CA HIS A 125 -12.39 -14.66 -9.71
C HIS A 125 -12.92 -15.21 -11.04
N ARG A 126 -13.37 -14.33 -11.96
CA ARG A 126 -13.78 -14.76 -13.30
C ARG A 126 -12.67 -15.42 -14.11
N ALA A 127 -11.43 -14.98 -13.94
CA ALA A 127 -10.28 -15.61 -14.59
C ALA A 127 -10.01 -17.00 -13.97
N SER A 128 -10.18 -17.14 -12.67
CA SER A 128 -10.03 -18.42 -11.97
C SER A 128 -11.09 -19.44 -12.39
N GLU A 129 -12.33 -19.02 -12.59
CA GLU A 129 -13.41 -19.87 -13.14
C GLU A 129 -13.09 -20.39 -14.54
N LYS A 130 -12.23 -19.68 -15.28
CA LYS A 130 -11.73 -20.07 -16.60
C LYS A 130 -10.40 -20.83 -16.56
N GLY A 131 -9.98 -21.28 -15.38
CA GLY A 131 -8.82 -22.14 -15.18
C GLY A 131 -7.48 -21.44 -14.96
N LEU A 132 -7.44 -20.10 -14.84
CA LEU A 132 -6.22 -19.39 -14.46
C LEU A 132 -6.06 -19.45 -12.93
N ASP A 133 -4.91 -19.90 -12.44
CA ASP A 133 -4.64 -19.88 -11.01
C ASP A 133 -4.31 -18.45 -10.54
N VAL A 134 -5.18 -17.85 -9.70
CA VAL A 134 -5.03 -16.47 -9.22
C VAL A 134 -5.12 -16.40 -7.70
N THR A 135 -4.08 -15.90 -7.07
CA THR A 135 -4.12 -15.57 -5.64
C THR A 135 -4.22 -14.06 -5.44
N ILE A 136 -5.16 -13.65 -4.59
CA ILE A 136 -5.41 -12.26 -4.22
C ILE A 136 -4.72 -11.98 -2.89
N ILE A 137 -3.86 -10.99 -2.86
CA ILE A 137 -3.22 -10.51 -1.62
C ILE A 137 -3.84 -9.17 -1.23
N ARG A 138 -4.41 -9.09 -0.03
CA ARG A 138 -5.03 -7.89 0.54
C ARG A 138 -4.12 -7.33 1.64
N PRO A 139 -3.18 -6.44 1.32
CA PRO A 139 -2.31 -5.85 2.33
C PRO A 139 -3.03 -4.80 3.17
N ARG A 140 -2.64 -4.69 4.45
CA ARG A 140 -2.84 -3.48 5.25
C ARG A 140 -1.97 -2.35 4.67
N THR A 141 -2.07 -1.15 5.26
CA THR A 141 -1.23 -0.01 4.85
C THR A 141 0.24 -0.42 4.85
N ILE A 142 0.87 -0.33 3.70
CA ILE A 142 2.25 -0.78 3.50
C ILE A 142 3.21 0.31 3.95
N VAL A 143 4.17 -0.06 4.78
CA VAL A 143 5.28 0.77 5.28
C VAL A 143 6.59 0.06 4.98
N GLY A 144 7.68 0.82 4.82
CA GLY A 144 9.02 0.26 4.59
C GLY A 144 9.95 1.33 4.02
N HIS A 145 11.23 1.05 3.99
CA HIS A 145 12.24 1.95 3.44
C HIS A 145 11.96 2.27 1.96
N GLY A 146 12.11 3.54 1.60
CA GLY A 146 11.82 4.00 0.23
C GLY A 146 10.33 4.06 -0.15
N ARG A 147 9.41 3.65 0.75
CA ARG A 147 7.96 3.72 0.54
C ARG A 147 7.30 4.62 1.58
N LEU A 148 7.55 5.90 1.46
CA LEU A 148 7.18 6.88 2.48
C LEU A 148 5.71 7.34 2.38
N GLY A 149 5.24 7.63 1.16
CA GLY A 149 3.91 8.21 0.96
C GLY A 149 3.66 9.40 1.87
N ILE A 150 2.49 9.43 2.53
CA ILE A 150 2.10 10.50 3.45
C ILE A 150 2.95 10.54 4.72
N PHE A 151 3.58 9.43 5.12
CA PHE A 151 4.43 9.37 6.31
C PHE A 151 5.70 10.22 6.20
N GLN A 152 6.10 10.60 4.98
CA GLN A 152 7.16 11.58 4.79
C GLN A 152 6.90 12.89 5.54
N ILE A 153 5.66 13.38 5.55
CA ILE A 153 5.28 14.59 6.28
C ILE A 153 5.44 14.39 7.79
N LEU A 154 4.98 13.25 8.29
CA LEU A 154 5.14 12.86 9.70
C LEU A 154 6.62 12.79 10.11
N PHE A 155 7.44 12.12 9.31
CA PHE A 155 8.87 11.96 9.58
C PHE A 155 9.61 13.29 9.57
N GLU A 156 9.27 14.18 8.62
CA GLU A 156 9.85 15.51 8.57
C GLU A 156 9.48 16.36 9.79
N TRP A 157 8.24 16.27 10.26
CA TRP A 157 7.81 17.00 11.47
C TRP A 157 8.54 16.49 12.71
N ILE A 158 8.63 15.18 12.89
CA ILE A 158 9.37 14.57 14.01
C ILE A 158 10.84 14.98 13.96
N ARG A 159 11.48 14.92 12.79
CA ARG A 159 12.87 15.33 12.60
C ARG A 159 13.12 16.79 13.02
N GLU A 160 12.15 17.66 12.80
CA GLU A 160 12.22 19.07 13.18
C GLU A 160 11.77 19.37 14.61
N GLY A 161 11.49 18.37 15.43
CA GLY A 161 11.02 18.55 16.81
C GLY A 161 9.55 19.04 16.91
N VAL A 162 8.78 18.99 15.81
CA VAL A 162 7.38 19.41 15.81
C VAL A 162 6.52 18.30 16.39
N ASN A 163 5.52 18.67 17.20
CA ASN A 163 4.59 17.72 17.79
C ASN A 163 3.72 17.05 16.71
N VAL A 164 3.30 15.82 16.99
CA VAL A 164 2.53 14.97 16.06
C VAL A 164 1.06 14.94 16.48
N PRO A 165 0.12 15.33 15.60
CA PRO A 165 -1.30 15.23 15.93
C PRO A 165 -1.76 13.77 15.88
N VAL A 166 -2.52 13.35 16.91
CA VAL A 166 -3.24 12.09 16.93
C VAL A 166 -4.73 12.34 17.08
N LEU A 167 -5.53 11.70 16.23
CA LEU A 167 -6.97 11.89 16.24
C LEU A 167 -7.61 11.21 17.47
N GLY A 168 -8.46 11.94 18.18
CA GLY A 168 -9.03 11.48 19.43
C GLY A 168 -7.95 11.28 20.49
N ASP A 169 -7.98 10.15 21.16
CA ASP A 169 -6.97 9.75 22.14
C ASP A 169 -5.88 8.83 21.57
N GLY A 170 -6.03 8.42 20.30
CA GLY A 170 -5.12 7.49 19.62
C GLY A 170 -5.22 6.05 20.09
N SER A 171 -6.30 5.68 20.79
CA SER A 171 -6.54 4.30 21.27
C SER A 171 -6.94 3.33 20.16
N ASN A 172 -7.23 3.85 18.96
CA ASN A 172 -7.58 3.02 17.81
C ASN A 172 -6.42 2.08 17.46
N ARG A 173 -6.75 0.79 17.32
CA ARG A 173 -5.80 -0.26 16.91
C ARG A 173 -5.65 -0.23 15.39
N TYR A 174 -4.44 -0.05 14.93
CA TYR A 174 -4.16 0.06 13.51
C TYR A 174 -2.96 -0.79 13.13
N GLN A 175 -3.20 -1.73 12.24
CA GLN A 175 -2.18 -2.66 11.75
C GLN A 175 -1.59 -2.12 10.44
N PHE A 176 -0.29 -2.27 10.29
CA PHE A 176 0.45 -2.03 9.05
C PHE A 176 1.03 -3.34 8.52
N VAL A 177 1.70 -3.30 7.40
CA VAL A 177 2.51 -4.41 6.88
C VAL A 177 3.82 -3.87 6.31
N HIS A 178 4.94 -4.52 6.63
CA HIS A 178 6.22 -4.16 6.04
C HIS A 178 6.29 -4.61 4.59
N ALA A 179 6.93 -3.80 3.74
CA ALA A 179 7.06 -4.10 2.31
C ALA A 179 7.75 -5.44 2.04
N ASP A 180 8.79 -5.79 2.81
CA ASP A 180 9.51 -7.06 2.67
C ASP A 180 8.68 -8.25 3.13
N ASP A 181 7.93 -8.12 4.23
CA ASP A 181 7.01 -9.17 4.68
C ASP A 181 5.90 -9.41 3.66
N LEU A 182 5.39 -8.34 3.05
CA LEU A 182 4.41 -8.45 1.96
C LEU A 182 5.00 -9.12 0.72
N ALA A 183 6.23 -8.77 0.34
CA ALA A 183 6.93 -9.39 -0.77
C ALA A 183 7.12 -10.90 -0.52
N GLU A 184 7.50 -11.28 0.71
CA GLU A 184 7.62 -12.68 1.12
C GLU A 184 6.28 -13.41 1.01
N ALA A 185 5.18 -12.81 1.50
CA ALA A 185 3.83 -13.39 1.35
C ALA A 185 3.46 -13.62 -0.13
N CYS A 186 3.77 -12.65 -1.00
CA CYS A 186 3.54 -12.78 -2.44
C CYS A 186 4.36 -13.93 -3.07
N LEU A 187 5.62 -14.08 -2.66
CA LEU A 187 6.49 -15.15 -3.15
C LEU A 187 6.03 -16.54 -2.68
N LEU A 188 5.64 -16.67 -1.41
CA LEU A 188 5.09 -17.91 -0.88
C LEU A 188 3.76 -18.27 -1.56
N ALA A 189 2.88 -17.29 -1.75
CA ALA A 189 1.63 -17.46 -2.46
C ALA A 189 1.81 -17.90 -3.92
N ALA A 190 2.91 -17.49 -4.56
CA ALA A 190 3.22 -17.87 -5.92
C ALA A 190 3.61 -19.36 -6.07
N GLU A 191 4.08 -19.99 -4.99
CA GLU A 191 4.45 -21.41 -4.95
C GLU A 191 3.26 -22.31 -4.58
N ARG A 192 2.22 -21.75 -3.94
CA ARG A 192 1.04 -22.51 -3.51
C ARG A 192 0.02 -22.62 -4.65
N PRO A 193 -0.39 -23.82 -5.07
CA PRO A 193 -1.42 -23.99 -6.09
C PRO A 193 -2.82 -23.65 -5.54
N GLY A 194 -3.71 -23.27 -6.43
CA GLY A 194 -5.10 -22.96 -6.15
C GLY A 194 -5.38 -21.48 -5.90
N SER A 195 -6.53 -21.04 -6.43
CA SER A 195 -7.00 -19.66 -6.32
C SER A 195 -7.59 -19.38 -4.95
N THR A 196 -7.13 -18.32 -4.30
CA THR A 196 -7.61 -17.93 -2.96
C THR A 196 -7.27 -16.45 -2.66
N ALA A 197 -7.71 -15.94 -1.50
CA ALA A 197 -7.34 -14.63 -1.01
C ALA A 197 -6.64 -14.73 0.36
N TYR A 198 -5.70 -13.81 0.61
CA TYR A 198 -5.00 -13.69 1.89
C TYR A 198 -4.96 -12.25 2.36
N ASN A 199 -5.32 -12.04 3.63
CA ASN A 199 -5.09 -10.79 4.34
C ASN A 199 -3.66 -10.75 4.88
N CYS A 200 -2.94 -9.66 4.63
CA CYS A 200 -1.55 -9.50 5.05
C CYS A 200 -1.37 -8.26 5.93
N GLY A 201 -0.88 -8.45 7.14
CA GLY A 201 -0.59 -7.43 8.15
C GLY A 201 0.46 -7.90 9.15
N ALA A 202 0.97 -6.98 9.96
CA ALA A 202 1.91 -7.34 11.03
C ALA A 202 1.24 -8.23 12.07
N GLU A 203 1.95 -9.19 12.61
CA GLU A 203 1.48 -9.98 13.75
C GLU A 203 1.47 -9.16 15.04
N ARG A 204 2.52 -8.35 15.23
CA ARG A 204 2.71 -7.49 16.40
C ARG A 204 2.36 -6.05 16.05
N PHE A 205 1.26 -5.56 16.56
CA PHE A 205 0.80 -4.18 16.38
C PHE A 205 0.09 -3.68 17.63
N GLY A 206 -0.06 -2.38 17.74
CA GLY A 206 -0.69 -1.73 18.88
C GLY A 206 -1.68 -0.64 18.48
N THR A 207 -1.84 0.34 19.35
CA THR A 207 -2.64 1.54 19.08
C THR A 207 -1.81 2.55 18.28
N MET A 208 -2.49 3.45 17.58
CA MET A 208 -1.82 4.54 16.86
C MET A 208 -0.98 5.41 17.81
N ARG A 209 -1.48 5.63 19.04
CA ARG A 209 -0.73 6.32 20.09
C ARG A 209 0.59 5.64 20.38
N GLN A 210 0.59 4.33 20.65
CA GLN A 210 1.79 3.58 20.99
C GLN A 210 2.85 3.67 19.88
N VAL A 211 2.44 3.50 18.63
CA VAL A 211 3.35 3.59 17.46
C VAL A 211 3.97 4.98 17.36
N LEU A 212 3.17 6.05 17.50
CA LEU A 212 3.67 7.42 17.38
C LEU A 212 4.52 7.85 18.58
N GLU A 213 4.18 7.44 19.81
CA GLU A 213 5.00 7.67 21.01
C GLU A 213 6.35 6.96 20.90
N SER A 214 6.34 5.70 20.48
CA SER A 214 7.55 4.91 20.22
C SER A 214 8.45 5.57 19.19
N LEU A 215 7.87 6.08 18.10
CA LEU A 215 8.62 6.77 17.05
C LEU A 215 9.21 8.12 17.54
N CYS A 216 8.43 8.92 18.27
CA CYS A 216 8.92 10.17 18.86
C CYS A 216 10.06 9.93 19.86
N CYS A 217 9.94 8.88 20.68
CA CYS A 217 10.99 8.46 21.61
C CYS A 217 12.25 8.02 20.85
N HIS A 218 12.12 7.22 19.79
CA HIS A 218 13.23 6.78 18.96
C HIS A 218 13.98 7.95 18.29
N ALA A 219 13.21 8.93 17.78
CA ALA A 219 13.79 10.08 17.08
C ALA A 219 14.58 11.04 17.97
N GLN A 220 14.32 11.10 19.27
CA GLN A 220 14.98 11.95 20.28
C GLN A 220 15.02 13.46 19.93
N THR A 221 14.05 13.94 19.17
CA THR A 221 13.99 15.33 18.69
C THR A 221 13.17 16.25 19.59
N GLY A 222 12.60 15.74 20.69
CA GLY A 222 11.69 16.47 21.58
C GLY A 222 10.23 16.47 21.11
N SER A 223 9.92 15.93 19.93
CA SER A 223 8.55 15.78 19.45
C SER A 223 7.70 14.95 20.40
N ARG A 224 6.46 15.36 20.57
CA ARG A 224 5.47 14.66 21.40
C ARG A 224 4.16 14.52 20.64
N ILE A 225 3.33 13.58 21.01
CA ILE A 225 1.98 13.50 20.44
C ILE A 225 1.07 14.56 21.07
N ARG A 226 0.18 15.12 20.22
CA ARG A 226 -0.87 16.07 20.62
C ARG A 226 -2.22 15.52 20.20
N ARG A 227 -3.16 15.42 21.14
CA ARG A 227 -4.53 14.99 20.86
C ARG A 227 -5.26 16.09 20.07
N VAL A 228 -5.94 15.69 19.02
CA VAL A 228 -6.78 16.56 18.21
C VAL A 228 -8.20 15.97 18.22
N PRO A 229 -9.24 16.77 18.56
CA PRO A 229 -10.61 16.28 18.54
C PRO A 229 -10.98 15.71 17.18
N MET A 230 -11.54 14.49 17.16
CA MET A 230 -11.77 13.74 15.92
C MET A 230 -12.74 14.44 14.96
N LEU A 231 -13.89 14.92 15.46
CA LEU A 231 -14.94 15.49 14.61
C LEU A 231 -14.47 16.71 13.80
N PRO A 232 -13.88 17.77 14.41
CA PRO A 232 -13.40 18.92 13.66
C PRO A 232 -12.22 18.57 12.75
N ALA A 233 -11.35 17.65 13.16
CA ALA A 233 -10.23 17.22 12.31
C ALA A 233 -10.70 16.48 11.05
N VAL A 234 -11.62 15.53 11.17
CA VAL A 234 -12.20 14.81 10.03
C VAL A 234 -12.97 15.75 9.11
N LEU A 235 -13.74 16.69 9.66
CA LEU A 235 -14.45 17.70 8.87
C LEU A 235 -13.45 18.58 8.10
N GLY A 236 -12.41 19.07 8.76
CA GLY A 236 -11.34 19.84 8.14
C GLY A 236 -10.62 19.07 7.02
N MET A 237 -10.30 17.78 7.23
CA MET A 237 -9.72 16.94 6.19
C MET A 237 -10.66 16.77 4.98
N LYS A 238 -11.95 16.55 5.20
CA LYS A 238 -12.95 16.43 4.13
C LYS A 238 -13.05 17.73 3.32
N LEU A 239 -13.18 18.87 3.98
CA LEU A 239 -13.31 20.18 3.33
C LEU A 239 -12.05 20.55 2.54
N THR A 240 -10.88 20.45 3.17
CA THR A 240 -9.60 20.80 2.51
C THR A 240 -9.22 19.78 1.42
N GLY A 241 -9.61 18.51 1.58
CA GLY A 241 -9.45 17.50 0.54
C GLY A 241 -10.33 17.74 -0.68
N ALA A 242 -11.60 18.16 -0.48
CA ALA A 242 -12.53 18.45 -1.57
C ALA A 242 -12.05 19.60 -2.47
N ILE A 243 -11.40 20.61 -1.90
CA ILE A 243 -10.83 21.76 -2.65
C ILE A 243 -9.35 21.56 -3.05
N GLY A 244 -8.80 20.35 -2.82
CA GLY A 244 -7.44 19.99 -3.25
C GLY A 244 -6.30 20.66 -2.48
N LEU A 245 -6.57 21.29 -1.32
CA LEU A 245 -5.56 21.94 -0.47
C LEU A 245 -4.85 20.97 0.49
N SER A 246 -5.41 19.77 0.71
CA SER A 246 -4.82 18.75 1.58
C SER A 246 -4.25 17.60 0.76
N PRO A 247 -3.08 17.03 1.14
CA PRO A 247 -2.60 15.77 0.60
C PRO A 247 -3.39 14.56 1.12
N LEU A 248 -4.22 14.76 2.16
CA LEU A 248 -5.06 13.71 2.74
C LEU A 248 -6.32 13.53 1.89
N GLY A 249 -6.41 12.40 1.21
CA GLY A 249 -7.60 12.04 0.41
C GLY A 249 -8.77 11.53 1.27
N PRO A 250 -9.92 11.22 0.61
CA PRO A 250 -11.12 10.70 1.29
C PRO A 250 -10.86 9.46 2.16
N TYR A 251 -10.01 8.55 1.69
CA TYR A 251 -9.61 7.36 2.44
C TYR A 251 -8.99 7.70 3.80
N HIS A 252 -8.10 8.69 3.85
CA HIS A 252 -7.44 9.10 5.10
C HIS A 252 -8.45 9.72 6.09
N ALA A 253 -9.35 10.59 5.58
CA ALA A 253 -10.39 11.19 6.41
C ALA A 253 -11.38 10.16 6.99
N MET A 254 -11.59 9.06 6.28
CA MET A 254 -12.45 7.96 6.68
C MET A 254 -11.78 7.05 7.70
N MET A 255 -10.51 6.68 7.48
CA MET A 255 -9.82 5.64 8.23
C MET A 255 -9.03 6.16 9.45
N TYR A 256 -8.58 7.41 9.44
CA TYR A 256 -7.83 7.95 10.56
C TYR A 256 -8.68 8.02 11.83
N GLY A 257 -8.12 7.53 12.92
CA GLY A 257 -8.79 7.45 14.21
C GLY A 257 -9.73 6.25 14.37
N ARG A 258 -9.85 5.37 13.36
CA ARG A 258 -10.65 4.13 13.43
C ARG A 258 -9.75 2.91 13.55
N SER A 259 -10.23 1.90 14.27
CA SER A 259 -9.53 0.62 14.37
C SER A 259 -9.74 -0.19 13.09
N MET A 260 -8.64 -0.75 12.56
CA MET A 260 -8.69 -1.74 11.50
C MET A 260 -7.47 -2.64 11.54
N PHE A 261 -7.70 -3.91 11.79
CA PHE A 261 -6.66 -4.94 11.78
C PHE A 261 -7.22 -6.27 11.30
N PHE A 262 -6.37 -7.05 10.68
CA PHE A 262 -6.67 -8.33 10.08
C PHE A 262 -6.38 -9.50 11.05
N ASP A 263 -7.18 -10.54 10.92
CA ASP A 263 -6.72 -11.89 11.21
C ASP A 263 -5.84 -12.34 10.04
N ILE A 264 -4.65 -12.80 10.35
CA ILE A 264 -3.67 -13.28 9.36
C ILE A 264 -3.42 -14.79 9.47
N THR A 265 -4.23 -15.48 10.27
CA THR A 265 -4.06 -16.91 10.56
C THR A 265 -4.04 -17.73 9.27
N LYS A 266 -4.95 -17.46 8.34
CA LYS A 266 -5.00 -18.14 7.06
C LYS A 266 -3.70 -18.01 6.26
N ALA A 267 -3.14 -16.80 6.16
CA ALA A 267 -1.87 -16.59 5.45
C ALA A 267 -0.72 -17.31 6.16
N ARG A 268 -0.70 -17.34 7.49
CA ARG A 268 0.32 -18.04 8.28
C ARG A 268 0.26 -19.56 8.10
N GLU A 269 -0.91 -20.12 8.21
CA GLU A 269 -1.12 -21.59 8.14
C GLU A 269 -0.93 -22.09 6.70
N ASP A 270 -1.57 -21.47 5.74
CA ASP A 270 -1.58 -21.89 4.36
C ASP A 270 -0.22 -21.69 3.65
N LEU A 271 0.50 -20.62 3.97
CA LEU A 271 1.75 -20.23 3.29
C LEU A 271 2.99 -20.49 4.15
N GLY A 272 2.84 -20.79 5.43
CA GLY A 272 3.97 -20.78 6.38
C GLY A 272 4.55 -19.36 6.57
N TRP A 273 3.77 -18.31 6.23
CA TRP A 273 4.21 -16.92 6.28
C TRP A 273 4.34 -16.41 7.72
N GLN A 274 5.46 -15.79 8.02
CA GLN A 274 5.76 -15.24 9.35
C GLN A 274 6.22 -13.78 9.19
N PRO A 275 5.34 -12.78 9.37
CA PRO A 275 5.73 -11.38 9.31
C PRO A 275 6.70 -11.05 10.45
N ARG A 276 7.85 -10.50 10.09
CA ARG A 276 8.97 -10.25 11.00
C ARG A 276 8.85 -8.92 11.74
N TYR A 277 8.34 -7.91 11.04
CA TYR A 277 8.32 -6.54 11.52
C TYR A 277 7.05 -6.25 12.31
N SER A 278 7.20 -5.70 13.51
CA SER A 278 6.11 -5.05 14.23
C SER A 278 5.82 -3.67 13.63
N ASN A 279 4.70 -3.05 14.01
CA ASN A 279 4.44 -1.66 13.65
C ASN A 279 5.59 -0.75 14.09
N ASP A 280 6.13 -0.92 15.28
CA ASP A 280 7.22 -0.12 15.82
C ASP A 280 8.51 -0.29 15.00
N ASP A 281 8.87 -1.54 14.66
CA ASP A 281 10.07 -1.83 13.88
C ASP A 281 10.00 -1.12 12.51
N MET A 282 8.88 -1.27 11.78
CA MET A 282 8.76 -0.71 10.44
C MET A 282 8.70 0.82 10.43
N PHE A 283 8.14 1.47 11.46
CA PHE A 283 8.14 2.93 11.54
C PHE A 283 9.51 3.48 11.90
N ARG A 284 10.25 2.85 12.82
CA ARG A 284 11.62 3.23 13.17
C ARG A 284 12.56 3.08 11.97
N GLU A 285 12.53 1.92 11.32
CA GLU A 285 13.34 1.67 10.13
C GLU A 285 13.05 2.67 9.00
N SER A 286 11.76 2.92 8.72
CA SER A 286 11.36 3.87 7.69
C SER A 286 11.77 5.31 8.02
N TYR A 287 11.72 5.70 9.30
CA TYR A 287 12.18 7.00 9.76
C TYR A 287 13.70 7.15 9.61
N ASP A 288 14.47 6.17 10.08
CA ASP A 288 15.94 6.17 9.97
C ASP A 288 16.37 6.23 8.51
N TRP A 289 15.71 5.43 7.65
CA TRP A 289 15.93 5.48 6.22
C TRP A 289 15.62 6.87 5.64
N TYR A 290 14.48 7.47 6.02
CA TYR A 290 14.11 8.82 5.59
C TYR A 290 15.15 9.87 6.00
N VAL A 291 15.58 9.88 7.25
CA VAL A 291 16.58 10.84 7.76
C VAL A 291 17.89 10.72 6.97
N LYS A 292 18.34 9.49 6.72
CA LYS A 292 19.55 9.21 5.95
C LYS A 292 19.46 9.68 4.49
N HIS A 293 18.32 9.45 3.83
CA HIS A 293 18.13 9.72 2.39
C HIS A 293 17.32 11.00 2.12
N ARG A 294 17.11 11.82 3.12
CA ARG A 294 16.23 13.00 3.05
C ARG A 294 16.53 13.93 1.87
N ARG A 295 17.81 14.20 1.60
CA ARG A 295 18.21 15.08 0.49
C ARG A 295 17.80 14.51 -0.86
N GLU A 296 17.98 13.23 -1.05
CA GLU A 296 17.58 12.51 -2.27
C GLU A 296 16.07 12.51 -2.44
N VAL A 297 15.33 12.22 -1.35
CA VAL A 297 13.85 12.22 -1.36
C VAL A 297 13.30 13.60 -1.71
N LEU A 298 13.80 14.66 -1.09
CA LEU A 298 13.32 16.02 -1.35
C LEU A 298 13.76 16.56 -2.72
N GLY A 299 14.89 16.09 -3.27
CA GLY A 299 15.39 16.46 -4.61
C GLY A 299 14.79 15.64 -5.76
N SER A 300 14.07 14.55 -5.47
CA SER A 300 13.51 13.67 -6.50
C SER A 300 12.25 14.27 -7.11
N VAL A 301 12.34 14.78 -8.36
CA VAL A 301 11.21 15.27 -9.13
C VAL A 301 10.84 14.22 -10.19
N GLY A 302 9.55 13.86 -10.28
CA GLY A 302 9.04 12.98 -11.35
C GLY A 302 9.20 11.47 -11.14
N LYS A 303 9.59 11.02 -9.96
CA LYS A 303 9.64 9.60 -9.57
C LYS A 303 8.24 9.08 -9.16
N SER A 304 8.16 7.78 -8.88
CA SER A 304 6.94 7.14 -8.37
C SER A 304 6.25 7.96 -7.27
N PRO A 305 4.89 8.03 -7.22
CA PRO A 305 4.16 8.73 -6.15
C PRO A 305 4.58 8.32 -4.72
N HIS A 306 5.15 7.13 -4.55
CA HIS A 306 5.65 6.65 -3.25
C HIS A 306 7.04 7.17 -2.89
N ARG A 307 7.82 7.64 -3.86
CA ARG A 307 9.19 8.17 -3.70
C ARG A 307 9.29 9.67 -3.99
N SER A 308 8.23 10.30 -4.47
CA SER A 308 8.20 11.74 -4.77
C SER A 308 7.91 12.57 -3.52
N PRO A 309 8.44 13.81 -3.42
CA PRO A 309 8.14 14.69 -2.31
C PRO A 309 6.63 14.97 -2.20
N VAL A 310 6.07 14.80 -1.02
CA VAL A 310 4.67 15.10 -0.75
C VAL A 310 4.55 16.56 -0.32
N LYS A 311 3.83 17.37 -1.11
CA LYS A 311 3.52 18.76 -0.73
C LYS A 311 2.64 18.77 0.51
N GLN A 312 3.05 19.50 1.54
CA GLN A 312 2.31 19.55 2.81
C GLN A 312 0.93 20.24 2.68
N GLY A 313 0.77 21.17 1.73
CA GLY A 313 -0.49 21.91 1.56
C GLY A 313 -0.92 22.57 2.87
N VAL A 314 -2.21 22.44 3.22
CA VAL A 314 -2.76 22.96 4.48
C VAL A 314 -2.08 22.39 5.73
N LEU A 315 -1.46 21.22 5.67
CA LEU A 315 -0.72 20.64 6.79
C LEU A 315 0.49 21.48 7.19
N GLY A 316 1.04 22.29 6.27
CA GLY A 316 2.07 23.29 6.59
C GLY A 316 1.58 24.35 7.55
N VAL A 317 0.31 24.75 7.45
CA VAL A 317 -0.33 25.70 8.40
C VAL A 317 -0.57 25.01 9.75
N VAL A 318 -1.09 23.78 9.73
CA VAL A 318 -1.30 22.98 10.97
C VAL A 318 0.01 22.83 11.75
N LYS A 319 1.13 22.62 11.05
CA LYS A 319 2.48 22.54 11.64
C LYS A 319 2.84 23.73 12.52
N LEU A 320 2.43 24.95 12.13
CA LEU A 320 2.74 26.17 12.91
C LEU A 320 2.08 26.17 14.30
N PHE A 321 0.91 25.53 14.44
CA PHE A 321 0.21 25.40 15.71
C PHE A 321 0.69 24.22 16.56
N LEU A 322 1.54 23.35 16.01
CA LEU A 322 2.07 22.17 16.67
C LEU A 322 3.52 22.34 17.14
N LYS A 323 4.18 23.42 16.74
CA LYS A 323 5.47 23.82 17.28
C LYS A 323 5.31 24.32 18.73
#